data_044df28efae8ed31588f39c969d62232
#
_entry.id   044df28efae8ed31588f39c969d62232
#
_cell.length_a   1.000
_cell.length_b   1.000
_cell.length_c   1.000
_cell.angle_alpha   90.00
_cell.angle_beta   90.00
_cell.angle_gamma   90.00
#
_symmetry.space_group_name_H-M   'P 1'
#
loop_
_entity.id
_entity.type
_entity.pdbx_description
1 polymer ?
#
loop_
_entity_poly.entity_id
_entity_poly.type
_entity_poly.pdbx_seq_one_letter_code
_entity_poly.pdbx_strand_id
1 'polypeptide(L)'
;MRSKRAIRRSQHATQKGLKLRKIKDAVSIRERPASVEDRAVPGHWEGDLIAGSKNSYIATLVERQTRYVMLAKVANKDTKSVVTALIKQAHKLPSELYKSLTWDRGSELASHKRFTLETDVDVYFCDPQSPWQRGSNENTNRLLRQYFPKGTDLSQHSQAQLNKIARQLNERPRKTLHFETPADRFNQCVALTD
;
A
#
# COMPACT_ATOMS: atom_id res chain seq x y z
N MET A 1 -7.86 -20.42 -43.88
CA MET A 1 -6.63 -20.52 -43.05
C MET A 1 -6.98 -20.46 -41.57
N ARG A 2 -6.76 -21.55 -40.79
CA ARG A 2 -7.00 -21.53 -39.35
C ARG A 2 -5.84 -20.82 -38.67
N SER A 3 -6.08 -19.70 -37.99
CA SER A 3 -5.09 -19.04 -37.15
C SER A 3 -4.63 -20.02 -36.04
N LYS A 4 -3.33 -20.28 -35.94
CA LYS A 4 -2.74 -21.02 -34.85
C LYS A 4 -2.92 -20.23 -33.53
N ARG A 5 -4.03 -20.46 -32.81
CA ARG A 5 -4.18 -19.94 -31.46
C ARG A 5 -3.15 -20.63 -30.57
N ALA A 6 -2.26 -19.85 -29.95
CA ALA A 6 -1.34 -20.37 -28.93
C ALA A 6 -2.16 -21.06 -27.84
N ILE A 7 -1.80 -22.28 -27.49
CA ILE A 7 -2.44 -23.04 -26.40
C ILE A 7 -2.30 -22.20 -25.14
N ARG A 8 -3.42 -21.78 -24.56
CA ARG A 8 -3.45 -21.05 -23.30
C ARG A 8 -2.87 -21.96 -22.21
N ARG A 9 -1.66 -21.66 -21.73
CA ARG A 9 -1.06 -22.39 -20.62
C ARG A 9 -1.98 -22.26 -19.40
N SER A 10 -2.27 -23.36 -18.71
CA SER A 10 -2.98 -23.37 -17.44
C SER A 10 -2.32 -22.39 -16.47
N GLN A 11 -3.10 -21.57 -15.77
CA GLN A 11 -2.59 -20.67 -14.72
C GLN A 11 -1.79 -21.43 -13.63
N HIS A 12 -2.06 -22.73 -13.47
CA HIS A 12 -1.35 -23.61 -12.53
C HIS A 12 -0.02 -24.17 -13.07
N ALA A 13 0.24 -24.12 -14.38
CA ALA A 13 1.48 -24.63 -14.97
C ALA A 13 2.71 -23.78 -14.61
N THR A 14 2.52 -22.51 -14.25
CA THR A 14 3.60 -21.57 -13.90
C THR A 14 4.06 -21.71 -12.44
N GLN A 15 3.30 -22.43 -11.58
CA GLN A 15 3.59 -22.51 -10.14
C GLN A 15 4.63 -23.58 -9.77
N LYS A 16 4.98 -24.50 -10.68
CA LYS A 16 5.93 -25.61 -10.39
C LYS A 16 7.41 -25.21 -10.35
N GLY A 17 7.78 -23.98 -10.62
CA GLY A 17 9.20 -23.56 -10.69
C GLY A 17 9.59 -22.33 -9.85
N LEU A 18 8.65 -21.51 -9.41
CA LEU A 18 8.96 -20.40 -8.51
C LEU A 18 8.84 -20.89 -7.07
N LYS A 19 9.96 -21.24 -6.44
CA LYS A 19 10.08 -21.17 -4.98
C LYS A 19 9.77 -19.71 -4.61
N LEU A 20 8.52 -19.43 -4.22
CA LEU A 20 8.16 -18.16 -3.60
C LEU A 20 9.17 -17.94 -2.48
N ARG A 21 10.05 -16.95 -2.64
CA ARG A 21 11.01 -16.58 -1.61
C ARG A 21 10.17 -16.18 -0.39
N LYS A 22 10.10 -17.09 0.60
CA LYS A 22 9.42 -16.79 1.86
C LYS A 22 10.13 -15.59 2.48
N ILE A 23 9.38 -14.55 2.79
CA ILE A 23 9.90 -13.44 3.60
C ILE A 23 10.27 -14.05 4.94
N LYS A 24 11.54 -13.90 5.34
CA LYS A 24 12.04 -14.43 6.61
C LYS A 24 11.37 -13.68 7.75
N ASP A 25 10.88 -14.42 8.75
CA ASP A 25 10.24 -13.86 9.96
C ASP A 25 9.04 -12.93 9.69
N ALA A 26 8.29 -13.21 8.62
CA ALA A 26 7.07 -12.49 8.30
C ALA A 26 5.98 -12.80 9.32
N VAL A 27 5.46 -11.77 9.99
CA VAL A 27 4.31 -11.87 10.89
C VAL A 27 3.03 -11.97 10.05
N SER A 28 2.21 -12.96 10.32
CA SER A 28 0.96 -13.17 9.58
C SER A 28 -0.08 -12.12 9.95
N ILE A 29 -0.92 -11.74 8.98
CA ILE A 29 -2.09 -10.89 9.24
C ILE A 29 -3.03 -11.49 10.31
N ARG A 30 -2.99 -12.80 10.52
CA ARG A 30 -3.79 -13.50 11.54
C ARG A 30 -3.31 -13.22 12.97
N GLU A 31 -2.07 -12.77 13.12
CA GLU A 31 -1.48 -12.38 14.41
C GLU A 31 -1.76 -10.91 14.73
N ARG A 32 -2.40 -10.21 13.82
CA ARG A 32 -2.76 -8.79 13.96
C ARG A 32 -3.80 -8.62 15.07
N PRO A 33 -3.64 -7.62 15.98
CA PRO A 33 -4.62 -7.34 17.03
C PRO A 33 -6.03 -7.12 16.50
N ALA A 34 -7.05 -7.56 17.21
CA ALA A 34 -8.46 -7.41 16.82
C ALA A 34 -8.86 -5.93 16.64
N SER A 35 -8.26 -5.02 17.41
CA SER A 35 -8.47 -3.56 17.29
C SER A 35 -8.17 -3.01 15.89
N VAL A 36 -7.36 -3.72 15.10
CA VAL A 36 -7.06 -3.35 13.72
C VAL A 36 -8.19 -3.77 12.77
N GLU A 37 -9.00 -4.75 13.12
CA GLU A 37 -10.01 -5.32 12.21
C GLU A 37 -11.27 -4.45 12.10
N ASP A 38 -11.77 -3.93 13.21
CA ASP A 38 -13.00 -3.15 13.27
C ASP A 38 -12.88 -1.71 12.69
N ARG A 39 -11.65 -1.28 12.40
CA ARG A 39 -11.35 0.06 11.88
C ARG A 39 -11.81 1.19 12.81
N ALA A 40 -12.00 0.92 14.10
CA ALA A 40 -12.39 1.93 15.07
C ALA A 40 -11.19 2.77 15.53
N VAL A 41 -10.01 2.18 15.54
CA VAL A 41 -8.77 2.83 15.99
C VAL A 41 -7.97 3.34 14.78
N PRO A 42 -7.62 4.65 14.72
CA PRO A 42 -6.75 5.18 13.68
C PRO A 42 -5.29 4.73 13.85
N GLY A 43 -4.52 4.85 12.75
CA GLY A 43 -3.10 4.52 12.75
C GLY A 43 -2.75 3.17 12.14
N HIS A 44 -3.72 2.46 11.57
CA HIS A 44 -3.50 1.18 10.90
C HIS A 44 -3.57 1.34 9.38
N TRP A 45 -2.46 1.05 8.71
CA TRP A 45 -2.28 1.34 7.29
C TRP A 45 -2.26 0.06 6.44
N GLU A 46 -2.74 0.18 5.23
CA GLU A 46 -2.59 -0.80 4.16
C GLU A 46 -1.67 -0.22 3.09
N GLY A 47 -0.70 -1.00 2.64
CA GLY A 47 0.25 -0.55 1.64
C GLY A 47 0.35 -1.47 0.42
N ASP A 48 0.76 -0.90 -0.73
CA ASP A 48 0.94 -1.60 -2.00
C ASP A 48 1.84 -0.82 -2.95
N LEU A 49 2.25 -1.44 -4.06
CA LEU A 49 2.94 -0.79 -5.14
C LEU A 49 2.05 -0.68 -6.39
N ILE A 50 1.85 0.53 -6.88
CA ILE A 50 1.33 0.75 -8.22
C ILE A 50 2.49 0.65 -9.21
N ALA A 51 2.41 -0.33 -10.12
CA ALA A 51 3.37 -0.51 -11.20
C ALA A 51 2.96 0.31 -12.44
N GLY A 52 3.93 0.98 -13.03
CA GLY A 52 3.87 1.63 -14.33
C GLY A 52 4.65 0.88 -15.41
N SER A 53 4.88 1.51 -16.54
CA SER A 53 5.83 1.05 -17.55
C SER A 53 7.27 1.33 -17.12
N LYS A 54 8.24 0.80 -17.87
CA LYS A 54 9.69 1.02 -17.65
C LYS A 54 10.15 0.74 -16.20
N ASN A 55 9.58 -0.30 -15.57
CA ASN A 55 9.89 -0.65 -14.18
C ASN A 55 9.76 0.51 -13.19
N SER A 56 8.77 1.38 -13.40
CA SER A 56 8.50 2.50 -12.52
C SER A 56 7.41 2.15 -11.50
N TYR A 57 7.53 2.66 -10.26
CA TYR A 57 6.65 2.30 -9.15
C TYR A 57 6.35 3.50 -8.26
N ILE A 58 5.15 3.48 -7.69
CA ILE A 58 4.72 4.38 -6.63
C ILE A 58 4.21 3.53 -5.47
N ALA A 59 4.71 3.75 -4.27
CA ALA A 59 4.13 3.13 -3.08
C ALA A 59 2.88 3.92 -2.65
N THR A 60 1.83 3.19 -2.34
CA THR A 60 0.57 3.71 -1.82
C THR A 60 0.39 3.26 -0.39
N LEU A 61 0.04 4.18 0.49
CA LEU A 61 -0.30 3.93 1.88
C LEU A 61 -1.70 4.48 2.11
N VAL A 62 -2.59 3.66 2.65
CA VAL A 62 -3.98 4.04 2.93
C VAL A 62 -4.28 3.74 4.39
N GLU A 63 -4.65 4.76 5.15
CA GLU A 63 -5.13 4.59 6.51
C GLU A 63 -6.53 3.94 6.48
N ARG A 64 -6.74 2.93 7.32
CA ARG A 64 -7.90 2.03 7.21
C ARG A 64 -9.22 2.66 7.67
N GLN A 65 -9.19 3.49 8.69
CA GLN A 65 -10.38 4.15 9.24
C GLN A 65 -10.79 5.35 8.37
N THR A 66 -9.88 6.29 8.20
CA THR A 66 -10.13 7.59 7.55
C THR A 66 -10.06 7.54 6.02
N ARG A 67 -9.48 6.47 5.46
CA ARG A 67 -9.17 6.34 4.02
C ARG A 67 -8.14 7.36 3.53
N TYR A 68 -7.41 7.99 4.43
CA TYR A 68 -6.36 8.93 4.10
C TYR A 68 -5.26 8.26 3.30
N VAL A 69 -4.80 8.94 2.25
CA VAL A 69 -3.84 8.39 1.28
C VAL A 69 -2.53 9.15 1.35
N MET A 70 -1.44 8.41 1.40
CA MET A 70 -0.10 8.94 1.15
C MET A 70 0.52 8.20 -0.03
N LEU A 71 1.25 8.93 -0.84
CA LEU A 71 1.98 8.39 -1.99
C LEU A 71 3.47 8.63 -1.82
N ALA A 72 4.27 7.62 -2.11
CA ALA A 72 5.73 7.73 -2.07
C ALA A 72 6.34 7.38 -3.42
N LYS A 73 7.21 8.26 -3.91
CA LYS A 73 8.07 7.95 -5.06
C LYS A 73 9.05 6.86 -4.68
N VAL A 74 9.10 5.80 -5.47
CA VAL A 74 10.01 4.67 -5.29
C VAL A 74 10.99 4.68 -6.47
N ALA A 75 12.28 4.66 -6.18
CA ALA A 75 13.32 4.68 -7.22
C ALA A 75 13.31 3.37 -8.02
N ASN A 76 13.23 2.22 -7.31
CA ASN A 76 13.23 0.88 -7.89
C ASN A 76 12.35 -0.05 -7.05
N LYS A 77 11.96 -1.20 -7.60
CA LYS A 77 11.20 -2.23 -6.86
C LYS A 77 12.07 -3.07 -5.89
N ASP A 78 13.33 -2.72 -5.68
CA ASP A 78 14.15 -3.41 -4.70
C ASP A 78 13.74 -3.07 -3.27
N THR A 79 13.98 -4.00 -2.35
CA THR A 79 13.59 -3.88 -0.95
C THR A 79 14.16 -2.63 -0.27
N LYS A 80 15.40 -2.25 -0.60
CA LYS A 80 16.06 -1.08 0.00
C LYS A 80 15.35 0.22 -0.40
N SER A 81 15.05 0.38 -1.68
CA SER A 81 14.36 1.56 -2.22
C SER A 81 12.95 1.70 -1.66
N VAL A 82 12.18 0.60 -1.61
CA VAL A 82 10.81 0.60 -1.09
C VAL A 82 10.80 0.92 0.40
N VAL A 83 11.57 0.20 1.22
CA VAL A 83 11.64 0.41 2.67
C VAL A 83 12.09 1.83 2.99
N THR A 84 13.10 2.37 2.31
CA THR A 84 13.56 3.75 2.53
C THR A 84 12.48 4.78 2.19
N ALA A 85 11.71 4.56 1.12
CA ALA A 85 10.60 5.44 0.76
C ALA A 85 9.48 5.41 1.81
N LEU A 86 9.14 4.23 2.34
CA LEU A 86 8.14 4.06 3.39
C LEU A 86 8.55 4.70 4.71
N ILE A 87 9.81 4.54 5.14
CA ILE A 87 10.36 5.18 6.35
C ILE A 87 10.23 6.71 6.25
N LYS A 88 10.59 7.31 5.10
CA LYS A 88 10.44 8.75 4.86
C LYS A 88 8.98 9.23 4.95
N GLN A 89 8.01 8.38 4.65
CA GLN A 89 6.60 8.74 4.82
C GLN A 89 6.16 8.57 6.28
N ALA A 90 6.61 7.51 6.96
CA ALA A 90 6.30 7.27 8.36
C ALA A 90 6.69 8.45 9.25
N HIS A 91 7.90 8.97 9.10
CA HIS A 91 8.40 10.12 9.86
C HIS A 91 7.67 11.46 9.63
N LYS A 92 6.67 11.50 8.74
CA LYS A 92 5.82 12.68 8.55
C LYS A 92 4.56 12.66 9.42
N LEU A 93 4.33 11.57 10.11
CA LEU A 93 3.14 11.34 10.90
C LEU A 93 3.50 11.25 12.39
N PRO A 94 2.62 11.67 13.29
CA PRO A 94 2.72 11.31 14.70
C PRO A 94 2.75 9.78 14.86
N SER A 95 3.50 9.29 15.84
CA SER A 95 3.64 7.85 16.13
C SER A 95 2.30 7.19 16.40
N GLU A 96 1.40 7.90 17.08
CA GLU A 96 0.04 7.48 17.43
C GLU A 96 -0.83 7.18 16.21
N LEU A 97 -0.49 7.80 15.08
CA LEU A 97 -1.21 7.66 13.80
C LEU A 97 -0.50 6.73 12.80
N TYR A 98 0.58 6.05 13.21
CA TYR A 98 1.25 5.05 12.38
C TYR A 98 1.68 3.83 13.21
N LYS A 99 0.69 3.05 13.65
CA LYS A 99 0.87 1.89 14.55
C LYS A 99 1.19 0.60 13.83
N SER A 100 0.59 0.37 12.66
CA SER A 100 0.87 -0.86 11.90
C SER A 100 0.73 -0.64 10.39
N LEU A 101 1.44 -1.47 9.64
CA LEU A 101 1.40 -1.55 8.18
C LEU A 101 1.05 -2.97 7.74
N THR A 102 -0.03 -3.12 6.97
CA THR A 102 -0.38 -4.38 6.32
C THR A 102 0.10 -4.35 4.87
N TRP A 103 0.87 -5.36 4.47
CA TRP A 103 1.44 -5.49 3.12
C TRP A 103 1.14 -6.87 2.52
N ASP A 104 1.28 -7.03 1.22
CA ASP A 104 1.26 -8.37 0.62
C ASP A 104 2.59 -9.10 0.87
N ARG A 105 2.68 -10.35 0.41
CA ARG A 105 3.93 -11.13 0.52
C ARG A 105 4.92 -10.82 -0.62
N GLY A 106 4.91 -9.60 -1.13
CA GLY A 106 5.88 -9.16 -2.12
C GLY A 106 7.29 -9.06 -1.55
N SER A 107 8.28 -9.50 -2.33
CA SER A 107 9.70 -9.47 -1.92
C SER A 107 10.24 -8.05 -1.71
N GLU A 108 9.52 -7.05 -2.18
CA GLU A 108 9.87 -5.64 -2.01
C GLU A 108 9.83 -5.17 -0.55
N LEU A 109 9.14 -5.89 0.35
CA LEU A 109 9.15 -5.62 1.78
C LEU A 109 9.90 -6.70 2.59
N ALA A 110 10.82 -7.44 1.96
CA ALA A 110 11.58 -8.48 2.65
C ALA A 110 12.46 -7.96 3.81
N SER A 111 12.85 -6.68 3.78
CA SER A 111 13.57 -6.00 4.89
C SER A 111 12.61 -5.26 5.84
N HIS A 112 11.40 -5.79 6.09
CA HIS A 112 10.41 -5.21 6.99
C HIS A 112 10.96 -4.97 8.41
N LYS A 113 11.88 -5.82 8.90
CA LYS A 113 12.53 -5.60 10.20
C LYS A 113 13.27 -4.26 10.29
N ARG A 114 13.93 -3.86 9.20
CA ARG A 114 14.57 -2.54 9.13
C ARG A 114 13.51 -1.43 9.24
N PHE A 115 12.38 -1.59 8.54
CA PHE A 115 11.27 -0.64 8.63
C PHE A 115 10.76 -0.53 10.07
N THR A 116 10.47 -1.66 10.73
CA THR A 116 10.02 -1.68 12.14
C THR A 116 11.05 -1.04 13.07
N LEU A 117 12.34 -1.36 12.91
CA LEU A 117 13.41 -0.79 13.75
C LEU A 117 13.54 0.74 13.61
N GLU A 118 13.32 1.29 12.42
CA GLU A 118 13.46 2.72 12.17
C GLU A 118 12.17 3.52 12.44
N THR A 119 11.01 2.85 12.56
CA THR A 119 9.71 3.54 12.67
C THR A 119 8.88 3.13 13.86
N ASP A 120 9.25 2.07 14.57
CA ASP A 120 8.46 1.41 15.63
C ASP A 120 7.07 0.96 15.17
N VAL A 121 6.91 0.67 13.87
CA VAL A 121 5.65 0.27 13.24
C VAL A 121 5.64 -1.23 12.97
N ASP A 122 4.64 -1.93 13.48
CA ASP A 122 4.44 -3.35 13.21
C ASP A 122 4.06 -3.62 11.76
N VAL A 123 4.67 -4.65 11.15
CA VAL A 123 4.38 -5.07 9.77
C VAL A 123 3.70 -6.43 9.75
N TYR A 124 2.51 -6.48 9.17
CA TYR A 124 1.72 -7.70 8.97
C TYR A 124 1.60 -8.07 7.50
N PHE A 125 1.76 -9.34 7.18
CA PHE A 125 1.68 -9.83 5.81
C PHE A 125 0.39 -10.59 5.54
N CYS A 126 -0.30 -10.22 4.45
CA CYS A 126 -1.51 -10.90 4.01
C CYS A 126 -1.27 -12.39 3.71
N ASP A 127 -2.33 -13.17 3.79
CA ASP A 127 -2.31 -14.54 3.29
C ASP A 127 -2.09 -14.55 1.76
N PRO A 128 -1.47 -15.60 1.23
CA PRO A 128 -1.32 -15.73 -0.21
C PRO A 128 -2.68 -15.69 -0.93
N GLN A 129 -2.76 -14.98 -2.05
CA GLN A 129 -3.95 -14.87 -2.88
C GLN A 129 -5.20 -14.30 -2.16
N SER A 130 -4.99 -13.45 -1.15
CA SER A 130 -6.06 -12.85 -0.35
C SER A 130 -6.13 -11.32 -0.48
N PRO A 131 -6.39 -10.77 -1.69
CA PRO A 131 -6.39 -9.32 -1.92
C PRO A 131 -7.43 -8.58 -1.08
N TRP A 132 -8.55 -9.23 -0.73
CA TRP A 132 -9.60 -8.65 0.12
C TRP A 132 -9.12 -8.21 1.50
N GLN A 133 -8.01 -8.77 1.99
CA GLN A 133 -7.40 -8.38 3.26
C GLN A 133 -6.80 -6.96 3.25
N ARG A 134 -6.65 -6.37 2.05
CA ARG A 134 -6.23 -4.97 1.81
C ARG A 134 -7.25 -4.18 1.00
N GLY A 135 -8.52 -4.37 1.29
CA GLY A 135 -9.62 -3.79 0.49
C GLY A 135 -9.63 -2.26 0.45
N SER A 136 -9.09 -1.58 1.47
CA SER A 136 -8.98 -0.10 1.48
C SER A 136 -7.96 0.37 0.44
N ASN A 137 -6.80 -0.29 0.40
CA ASN A 137 -5.74 0.03 -0.54
C ASN A 137 -6.14 -0.32 -1.97
N GLU A 138 -6.71 -1.52 -2.18
CA GLU A 138 -7.16 -1.96 -3.51
C GLU A 138 -8.18 -0.98 -4.12
N ASN A 139 -9.17 -0.55 -3.33
CA ASN A 139 -10.15 0.44 -3.78
C ASN A 139 -9.50 1.79 -4.10
N THR A 140 -8.56 2.24 -3.27
CA THR A 140 -7.82 3.49 -3.49
C THR A 140 -6.94 3.39 -4.73
N ASN A 141 -6.25 2.28 -4.96
CA ASN A 141 -5.45 2.05 -6.15
C ASN A 141 -6.31 2.13 -7.43
N ARG A 142 -7.57 1.66 -7.38
CA ARG A 142 -8.51 1.83 -8.50
C ARG A 142 -8.79 3.31 -8.80
N LEU A 143 -8.96 4.14 -7.78
CA LEU A 143 -9.14 5.59 -7.95
C LEU A 143 -7.87 6.27 -8.46
N LEU A 144 -6.70 5.85 -7.95
CA LEU A 144 -5.40 6.37 -8.39
C LEU A 144 -5.12 6.08 -9.87
N ARG A 145 -5.72 5.02 -10.44
CA ARG A 145 -5.60 4.72 -11.88
C ARG A 145 -6.23 5.78 -12.79
N GLN A 146 -7.03 6.68 -12.27
CA GLN A 146 -7.51 7.88 -13.00
C GLN A 146 -6.36 8.87 -13.26
N TYR A 147 -5.38 8.94 -12.36
CA TYR A 147 -4.19 9.79 -12.45
C TYR A 147 -2.97 9.05 -13.02
N PHE A 148 -2.91 7.75 -12.80
CA PHE A 148 -1.83 6.86 -13.20
C PHE A 148 -2.37 5.71 -14.06
N PRO A 149 -2.76 5.95 -15.32
CA PRO A 149 -3.25 4.90 -16.21
C PRO A 149 -2.24 3.75 -16.34
N LYS A 150 -2.73 2.54 -16.59
CA LYS A 150 -1.84 1.39 -16.84
C LYS A 150 -0.96 1.68 -18.08
N GLY A 151 0.31 1.28 -18.00
CA GLY A 151 1.25 1.48 -19.12
C GLY A 151 1.93 2.85 -19.15
N THR A 152 1.61 3.77 -18.22
CA THR A 152 2.34 5.05 -18.12
C THR A 152 3.65 4.89 -17.32
N ASP A 153 4.63 5.71 -17.64
CA ASP A 153 5.90 5.78 -16.92
C ASP A 153 5.74 6.65 -15.66
N LEU A 154 5.73 6.01 -14.49
CA LEU A 154 5.52 6.68 -13.21
C LEU A 154 6.78 7.39 -12.69
N SER A 155 7.96 7.12 -13.28
CA SER A 155 9.22 7.77 -12.89
C SER A 155 9.22 9.28 -13.15
N GLN A 156 8.39 9.72 -14.09
CA GLN A 156 8.24 11.13 -14.47
C GLN A 156 7.61 11.99 -13.36
N HIS A 157 6.90 11.38 -12.42
CA HIS A 157 6.25 12.11 -11.34
C HIS A 157 7.25 12.46 -10.23
N SER A 158 7.32 13.75 -9.87
CA SER A 158 8.03 14.18 -8.69
C SER A 158 7.24 13.86 -7.41
N GLN A 159 7.90 13.81 -6.25
CA GLN A 159 7.19 13.64 -4.96
C GLN A 159 6.16 14.75 -4.72
N ALA A 160 6.44 15.98 -5.15
CA ALA A 160 5.49 17.10 -5.04
C ALA A 160 4.21 16.86 -5.86
N GLN A 161 4.35 16.32 -7.06
CA GLN A 161 3.18 15.94 -7.88
C GLN A 161 2.37 14.80 -7.25
N LEU A 162 3.04 13.80 -6.68
CA LEU A 162 2.38 12.71 -5.95
C LEU A 162 1.61 13.25 -4.74
N ASN A 163 2.22 14.17 -3.98
CA ASN A 163 1.56 14.82 -2.84
C ASN A 163 0.32 15.62 -3.28
N LYS A 164 0.38 16.31 -4.42
CA LYS A 164 -0.78 17.03 -4.98
C LYS A 164 -1.92 16.08 -5.32
N ILE A 165 -1.61 14.94 -5.95
CA ILE A 165 -2.63 13.92 -6.30
C ILE A 165 -3.22 13.29 -5.03
N ALA A 166 -2.38 12.95 -4.04
CA ALA A 166 -2.84 12.43 -2.76
C ALA A 166 -3.81 13.43 -2.08
N ARG A 167 -3.47 14.73 -2.06
CA ARG A 167 -4.34 15.80 -1.54
C ARG A 167 -5.69 15.83 -2.24
N GLN A 168 -5.72 15.82 -3.58
CA GLN A 168 -6.97 15.80 -4.34
C GLN A 168 -7.86 14.61 -3.99
N LEU A 169 -7.28 13.43 -3.71
CA LEU A 169 -8.04 12.27 -3.26
C LEU A 169 -8.51 12.39 -1.82
N ASN A 170 -7.70 13.00 -0.96
CA ASN A 170 -8.01 13.19 0.46
C ASN A 170 -9.07 14.28 0.68
N GLU A 171 -9.18 15.24 -0.22
CA GLU A 171 -10.20 16.30 -0.20
C GLU A 171 -11.52 15.88 -0.89
N ARG A 172 -11.59 14.67 -1.46
CA ARG A 172 -12.79 14.17 -2.13
C ARG A 172 -13.73 13.50 -1.12
N PRO A 173 -14.99 13.95 -0.95
CA PRO A 173 -15.97 13.30 -0.09
C PRO A 173 -16.17 11.83 -0.43
N ARG A 174 -16.34 10.99 0.60
CA ARG A 174 -16.53 9.55 0.46
C ARG A 174 -17.87 9.11 1.03
N LYS A 175 -18.65 8.38 0.24
CA LYS A 175 -19.90 7.78 0.73
C LYS A 175 -19.70 6.91 1.97
N THR A 176 -18.59 6.17 2.00
CA THR A 176 -18.20 5.30 3.14
C THR A 176 -17.79 6.07 4.39
N LEU A 177 -17.60 7.37 4.29
CA LEU A 177 -17.31 8.29 5.39
C LEU A 177 -18.47 9.28 5.62
N HIS A 178 -19.70 8.90 5.27
CA HIS A 178 -20.88 9.76 5.38
C HIS A 178 -20.71 11.11 4.66
N PHE A 179 -20.04 11.09 3.49
CA PHE A 179 -19.68 12.25 2.66
C PHE A 179 -18.65 13.21 3.28
N GLU A 180 -18.05 12.87 4.40
CA GLU A 180 -16.86 13.56 4.87
C GLU A 180 -15.65 13.24 3.99
N THR A 181 -14.61 14.08 4.06
CA THR A 181 -13.36 13.84 3.34
C THR A 181 -12.38 13.01 4.18
N PRO A 182 -11.52 12.21 3.53
CA PRO A 182 -10.42 11.56 4.24
C PRO A 182 -9.53 12.52 5.03
N ALA A 183 -9.31 13.75 4.49
CA ALA A 183 -8.50 14.76 5.16
C ALA A 183 -9.15 15.24 6.46
N ASP A 184 -10.47 15.57 6.45
CA ASP A 184 -11.18 16.02 7.64
C ASP A 184 -11.15 14.96 8.73
N ARG A 185 -11.45 13.69 8.35
CA ARG A 185 -11.41 12.56 9.29
C ARG A 185 -10.01 12.33 9.87
N PHE A 186 -8.97 12.44 9.06
CA PHE A 186 -7.60 12.26 9.51
C PHE A 186 -7.16 13.40 10.44
N ASN A 187 -7.49 14.65 10.11
CA ASN A 187 -7.20 15.80 10.95
C ASN A 187 -7.90 15.74 12.31
N GLN A 188 -9.13 15.22 12.37
CA GLN A 188 -9.82 14.95 13.64
C GLN A 188 -9.02 13.96 14.50
N CYS A 189 -8.42 12.91 13.90
CA CYS A 189 -7.57 11.98 14.62
C CYS A 189 -6.27 12.64 15.12
N VAL A 190 -5.66 13.53 14.32
CA VAL A 190 -4.47 14.29 14.74
C VAL A 190 -4.80 15.16 15.96
N ALA A 191 -5.89 15.90 15.92
CA ALA A 191 -6.32 16.78 17.01
C ALA A 191 -6.66 16.05 18.33
N LEU A 192 -6.84 14.74 18.29
CA LEU A 192 -7.06 13.91 19.49
C LEU A 192 -5.76 13.33 20.07
N THR A 193 -4.64 13.50 19.39
CA THR A 193 -3.32 13.00 19.82
C THR A 193 -2.46 14.09 20.43
N ASP A 194 -2.82 15.36 20.24
CA ASP A 194 -2.21 16.54 20.87
C ASP A 194 -2.81 16.77 22.28
#